data_1c845069e990a8c8ee39c476898a41f9
#
_entry.id   1c845069e990a8c8ee39c476898a41f9
#
_cell.length_a   1.000
_cell.length_b   1.000
_cell.length_c   1.000
_cell.angle_alpha   90.00
_cell.angle_beta   90.00
_cell.angle_gamma   90.00
#
_symmetry.space_group_name_H-M   'P 1'
#
loop_
_entity.id
_entity.type
_entity.pdbx_description
1 polymer ?
#
loop_
_entity_poly.entity_id
_entity_poly.type
_entity_poly.pdbx_seq_one_letter_code
_entity_poly.pdbx_strand_id
1 'polypeptide(L)'
;MSSAELETTARRNVRSFTLFRAFFSARFYYPVYALLFLDYGLTLGQFGMLNALWAVTIVLLEIPSGALADTIGRRKLLIFGAVCMLLEMGVLLVAPIGGGTWLFVLFAFNRLLSGAAEAAVSGADEALAYDSLKAAGLEGEWGKVLERVQRVTSLAFFFTMLIGAAVYDSDMVNTILQFLGISSIVEQTQLIKLPILLTFFSGIVVFWMALRMKEPPAEEGRTIRETLTNSWRLTGAAARWIWATPMPFAIILAAMAIDSVVRQFLTLASEYWSVIELPIASY
;
A
#
# COMPACT_ATOMS: atom_id res chain seq x y z
N MET A 1 -22.92 -18.23 16.76
CA MET A 1 -22.18 -19.07 15.78
C MET A 1 -21.65 -20.28 16.51
N SER A 2 -21.69 -21.51 15.91
CA SER A 2 -21.07 -22.68 16.47
C SER A 2 -19.52 -22.58 16.42
N SER A 3 -18.82 -23.37 17.27
CA SER A 3 -17.36 -23.41 17.27
C SER A 3 -16.78 -23.74 15.89
N ALA A 4 -17.40 -24.67 15.15
CA ALA A 4 -16.99 -25.07 13.81
C ALA A 4 -17.19 -23.92 12.79
N GLU A 5 -18.23 -23.10 12.93
CA GLU A 5 -18.47 -21.92 12.06
C GLU A 5 -17.44 -20.82 12.35
N LEU A 6 -17.07 -20.61 13.62
CA LEU A 6 -16.02 -19.65 14.00
C LEU A 6 -14.67 -20.06 13.41
N GLU A 7 -14.28 -21.33 13.55
CA GLU A 7 -13.04 -21.84 12.96
C GLU A 7 -13.02 -21.69 11.42
N THR A 8 -14.09 -22.09 10.75
CA THR A 8 -14.21 -21.94 9.28
C THR A 8 -14.08 -20.48 8.85
N THR A 9 -14.69 -19.56 9.59
CA THR A 9 -14.61 -18.12 9.35
C THR A 9 -13.21 -17.60 9.58
N ALA A 10 -12.55 -17.99 10.67
CA ALA A 10 -11.18 -17.61 11.00
C ALA A 10 -10.19 -18.04 9.90
N ARG A 11 -10.24 -19.32 9.50
CA ARG A 11 -9.37 -19.84 8.43
C ARG A 11 -9.60 -19.14 7.10
N ARG A 12 -10.85 -18.80 6.77
CA ARG A 12 -11.18 -18.02 5.57
C ARG A 12 -10.64 -16.60 5.67
N ASN A 13 -10.82 -15.93 6.81
CA ASN A 13 -10.31 -14.56 7.02
C ASN A 13 -8.78 -14.52 6.93
N VAL A 14 -8.07 -15.50 7.52
CA VAL A 14 -6.61 -15.62 7.41
C VAL A 14 -6.15 -15.79 5.94
N ARG A 15 -6.85 -16.64 5.15
CA ARG A 15 -6.52 -16.78 3.72
C ARG A 15 -6.75 -15.50 2.95
N SER A 16 -7.90 -14.84 3.19
CA SER A 16 -8.23 -13.56 2.54
C SER A 16 -7.25 -12.46 2.96
N PHE A 17 -6.85 -12.41 4.22
CA PHE A 17 -5.83 -11.49 4.73
C PHE A 17 -4.47 -11.69 4.04
N THR A 18 -4.01 -12.96 3.92
CA THR A 18 -2.75 -13.27 3.24
C THR A 18 -2.73 -12.77 1.80
N LEU A 19 -3.81 -13.04 1.04
CA LEU A 19 -3.91 -12.59 -0.34
C LEU A 19 -4.12 -11.07 -0.43
N PHE A 20 -4.95 -10.50 0.43
CA PHE A 20 -5.15 -9.06 0.52
C PHE A 20 -3.81 -8.33 0.70
N ARG A 21 -3.01 -8.75 1.69
CA ARG A 21 -1.70 -8.14 2.00
C ARG A 21 -0.72 -8.29 0.85
N ALA A 22 -0.66 -9.47 0.23
CA ALA A 22 0.22 -9.72 -0.90
C ALA A 22 -0.13 -8.82 -2.10
N PHE A 23 -1.41 -8.72 -2.49
CA PHE A 23 -1.84 -7.90 -3.62
C PHE A 23 -1.90 -6.41 -3.30
N PHE A 24 -2.16 -6.01 -2.06
CA PHE A 24 -2.07 -4.62 -1.64
C PHE A 24 -0.64 -4.08 -1.73
N SER A 25 0.36 -4.94 -1.45
CA SER A 25 1.78 -4.62 -1.60
C SER A 25 2.29 -4.79 -3.04
N ALA A 26 1.53 -5.46 -3.93
CA ALA A 26 1.92 -5.72 -5.32
C ALA A 26 1.69 -4.49 -6.21
N ARG A 27 2.57 -3.50 -6.08
CA ARG A 27 2.57 -2.25 -6.82
C ARG A 27 3.60 -2.32 -7.95
N PHE A 28 3.18 -2.73 -9.14
CA PHE A 28 4.06 -2.96 -10.30
C PHE A 28 4.82 -1.71 -10.80
N TYR A 29 4.40 -0.51 -10.42
CA TYR A 29 5.11 0.72 -10.77
C TYR A 29 6.23 1.11 -9.79
N TYR A 30 6.42 0.39 -8.68
CA TYR A 30 7.44 0.73 -7.68
C TYR A 30 8.88 0.71 -8.22
N PRO A 31 9.30 -0.25 -9.06
CA PRO A 31 10.68 -0.24 -9.58
C PRO A 31 10.99 1.01 -10.40
N VAL A 32 9.98 1.60 -11.03
CA VAL A 32 10.11 2.80 -11.88
C VAL A 32 9.41 4.03 -11.28
N TYR A 33 9.28 4.07 -9.95
CA TYR A 33 8.38 5.00 -9.27
C TYR A 33 8.66 6.48 -9.57
N ALA A 34 9.88 6.95 -9.39
CA ALA A 34 10.22 8.34 -9.70
C ALA A 34 10.18 8.59 -11.22
N LEU A 35 10.78 7.69 -11.99
CA LEU A 35 10.83 7.78 -13.44
C LEU A 35 9.43 7.89 -14.06
N LEU A 36 8.49 7.07 -13.61
CA LEU A 36 7.10 7.09 -14.06
C LEU A 36 6.46 8.49 -13.89
N PHE A 37 6.68 9.16 -12.75
CA PHE A 37 6.13 10.52 -12.52
C PHE A 37 6.77 11.55 -13.46
N LEU A 38 8.07 11.43 -13.70
CA LEU A 38 8.80 12.31 -14.62
C LEU A 38 8.36 12.08 -16.08
N ASP A 39 8.14 10.83 -16.48
CA ASP A 39 7.65 10.48 -17.82
C ASP A 39 6.21 10.94 -18.08
N TYR A 40 5.41 11.12 -17.04
CA TYR A 40 4.13 11.84 -17.16
C TYR A 40 4.30 13.35 -17.42
N GLY A 41 5.50 13.91 -17.16
CA GLY A 41 5.82 15.32 -17.34
C GLY A 41 5.82 16.15 -16.05
N LEU A 42 5.91 15.50 -14.89
CA LEU A 42 6.12 16.18 -13.61
C LEU A 42 7.62 16.46 -13.39
N THR A 43 7.92 17.52 -12.66
CA THR A 43 9.29 17.80 -12.23
C THR A 43 9.64 17.00 -10.95
N LEU A 44 10.94 16.81 -10.70
CA LEU A 44 11.42 16.17 -9.47
C LEU A 44 10.96 16.91 -8.20
N GLY A 45 10.88 18.25 -8.26
CA GLY A 45 10.33 19.06 -7.17
C GLY A 45 8.85 18.78 -6.91
N GLN A 46 8.04 18.68 -7.97
CA GLN A 46 6.62 18.28 -7.86
C GLN A 46 6.46 16.86 -7.32
N PHE A 47 7.30 15.92 -7.76
CA PHE A 47 7.33 14.57 -7.23
C PHE A 47 7.61 14.56 -5.70
N GLY A 48 8.59 15.34 -5.24
CA GLY A 48 8.87 15.50 -3.80
C GLY A 48 7.68 16.08 -3.03
N MET A 49 7.03 17.13 -3.55
CA MET A 49 5.84 17.72 -2.93
C MET A 49 4.67 16.73 -2.85
N LEU A 50 4.46 15.91 -3.88
CA LEU A 50 3.43 14.87 -3.92
C LEU A 50 3.68 13.76 -2.90
N ASN A 51 4.94 13.36 -2.70
CA ASN A 51 5.29 12.39 -1.65
C ASN A 51 5.13 12.98 -0.25
N ALA A 52 5.45 14.26 -0.05
CA ALA A 52 5.17 14.95 1.21
C ALA A 52 3.65 15.01 1.50
N LEU A 53 2.83 15.31 0.49
CA LEU A 53 1.37 15.30 0.61
C LEU A 53 0.85 13.92 1.02
N TRP A 54 1.35 12.85 0.41
CA TRP A 54 1.02 11.46 0.77
C TRP A 54 1.37 11.15 2.22
N ALA A 55 2.58 11.51 2.67
CA ALA A 55 3.03 11.29 4.05
C ALA A 55 2.18 12.05 5.07
N VAL A 56 1.88 13.33 4.80
CA VAL A 56 0.99 14.15 5.65
C VAL A 56 -0.41 13.53 5.71
N THR A 57 -0.92 13.03 4.60
CA THR A 57 -2.25 12.36 4.56
C THR A 57 -2.28 11.13 5.46
N ILE A 58 -1.25 10.28 5.41
CA ILE A 58 -1.17 9.11 6.30
C ILE A 58 -1.16 9.57 7.77
N VAL A 59 -0.25 10.48 8.14
CA VAL A 59 -0.12 10.95 9.53
C VAL A 59 -1.44 11.51 10.07
N LEU A 60 -2.17 12.27 9.25
CA LEU A 60 -3.44 12.86 9.66
C LEU A 60 -4.57 11.82 9.78
N LEU A 61 -4.56 10.79 8.95
CA LEU A 61 -5.64 9.79 8.90
C LEU A 61 -5.39 8.55 9.75
N GLU A 62 -4.15 8.26 10.17
CA GLU A 62 -3.79 7.06 10.94
C GLU A 62 -4.61 6.92 12.25
N ILE A 63 -4.69 7.99 13.06
CA ILE A 63 -5.47 7.96 14.30
C ILE A 63 -6.99 7.88 14.06
N PRO A 64 -7.58 8.71 13.16
CA PRO A 64 -8.99 8.59 12.81
C PRO A 64 -9.37 7.23 12.23
N SER A 65 -8.53 6.64 11.38
CA SER A 65 -8.81 5.33 10.78
C SER A 65 -8.84 4.21 11.80
N GLY A 66 -7.89 4.19 12.76
CA GLY A 66 -7.89 3.24 13.86
C GLY A 66 -9.16 3.33 14.71
N ALA A 67 -9.58 4.55 15.09
CA ALA A 67 -10.81 4.75 15.83
C ALA A 67 -12.07 4.35 15.03
N LEU A 68 -12.08 4.58 13.73
CA LEU A 68 -13.15 4.11 12.83
C LEU A 68 -13.15 2.58 12.74
N ALA A 69 -12.00 1.93 12.65
CA ALA A 69 -11.89 0.48 12.62
C ALA A 69 -12.58 -0.17 13.83
N ASP A 70 -12.37 0.40 15.03
CA ASP A 70 -12.93 -0.11 16.28
C ASP A 70 -14.44 0.19 16.44
N THR A 71 -15.00 1.14 15.69
CA THR A 71 -16.40 1.58 15.87
C THR A 71 -17.33 1.14 14.76
N ILE A 72 -16.91 1.31 13.49
CA ILE A 72 -17.74 0.93 12.34
C ILE A 72 -17.42 -0.47 11.79
N GLY A 73 -16.31 -1.06 12.27
CA GLY A 73 -15.81 -2.38 11.88
C GLY A 73 -14.64 -2.31 10.92
N ARG A 74 -13.67 -3.19 11.15
CA ARG A 74 -12.41 -3.28 10.39
C ARG A 74 -12.63 -3.66 8.93
N ARG A 75 -13.56 -4.58 8.65
CA ARG A 75 -13.90 -4.99 7.28
C ARG A 75 -14.33 -3.82 6.41
N LYS A 76 -15.14 -2.89 6.94
CA LYS A 76 -15.60 -1.71 6.18
C LYS A 76 -14.42 -0.80 5.83
N LEU A 77 -13.47 -0.69 6.73
CA LEU A 77 -12.28 0.11 6.52
C LEU A 77 -11.36 -0.51 5.45
N LEU A 78 -11.21 -1.85 5.45
CA LEU A 78 -10.47 -2.56 4.40
C LEU A 78 -11.13 -2.41 3.02
N ILE A 79 -12.47 -2.44 2.96
CA ILE A 79 -13.21 -2.18 1.71
C ILE A 79 -12.97 -0.74 1.25
N PHE A 80 -13.01 0.23 2.16
CA PHE A 80 -12.73 1.64 1.85
C PHE A 80 -11.30 1.81 1.32
N GLY A 81 -10.29 1.22 1.97
CA GLY A 81 -8.91 1.24 1.50
C GLY A 81 -8.73 0.62 0.12
N ALA A 82 -9.41 -0.51 -0.14
CA ALA A 82 -9.40 -1.15 -1.45
C ALA A 82 -10.06 -0.28 -2.55
N VAL A 83 -11.16 0.40 -2.24
CA VAL A 83 -11.79 1.38 -3.15
C VAL A 83 -10.86 2.54 -3.44
N CYS A 84 -10.20 3.10 -2.41
CA CYS A 84 -9.20 4.14 -2.60
C CYS A 84 -8.05 3.67 -3.50
N MET A 85 -7.56 2.44 -3.34
CA MET A 85 -6.53 1.86 -4.21
C MET A 85 -6.98 1.75 -5.67
N LEU A 86 -8.23 1.35 -5.93
CA LEU A 86 -8.78 1.31 -7.29
C LEU A 86 -8.91 2.70 -7.89
N LEU A 87 -9.41 3.66 -7.11
CA LEU A 87 -9.57 5.04 -7.56
C LEU A 87 -8.21 5.71 -7.82
N GLU A 88 -7.20 5.51 -6.96
CA GLU A 88 -5.86 6.07 -7.15
C GLU A 88 -5.22 5.58 -8.46
N MET A 89 -5.37 4.29 -8.78
CA MET A 89 -4.87 3.73 -10.04
C MET A 89 -5.72 4.20 -11.24
N GLY A 90 -7.03 4.27 -11.07
CA GLY A 90 -7.95 4.80 -12.08
C GLY A 90 -7.61 6.24 -12.50
N VAL A 91 -7.28 7.10 -11.52
CA VAL A 91 -6.83 8.48 -11.78
C VAL A 91 -5.57 8.51 -12.64
N LEU A 92 -4.57 7.68 -12.33
CA LEU A 92 -3.33 7.62 -13.12
C LEU A 92 -3.56 7.07 -14.53
N LEU A 93 -4.45 6.09 -14.70
CA LEU A 93 -4.77 5.53 -16.02
C LEU A 93 -5.41 6.56 -16.95
N VAL A 94 -6.27 7.45 -16.43
CA VAL A 94 -6.92 8.49 -17.23
C VAL A 94 -6.10 9.78 -17.31
N ALA A 95 -5.07 9.95 -16.47
CA ALA A 95 -4.23 11.14 -16.48
C ALA A 95 -3.54 11.33 -17.85
N PRO A 96 -3.53 12.56 -18.39
CA PRO A 96 -2.80 12.87 -19.63
C PRO A 96 -1.29 12.84 -19.38
N ILE A 97 -0.53 12.47 -20.41
CA ILE A 97 0.92 12.62 -20.44
C ILE A 97 1.25 13.99 -21.02
N GLY A 98 2.25 14.70 -20.49
CA GLY A 98 2.69 15.97 -21.04
C GLY A 98 2.78 17.13 -20.04
N GLY A 99 2.59 16.86 -18.75
CA GLY A 99 2.78 17.84 -17.70
C GLY A 99 1.61 18.84 -17.52
N GLY A 100 1.88 19.93 -16.82
CA GLY A 100 0.94 21.02 -16.59
C GLY A 100 0.24 20.98 -15.24
N THR A 101 -0.41 22.08 -14.88
CA THR A 101 -1.05 22.26 -13.56
C THR A 101 -2.15 21.23 -13.31
N TRP A 102 -2.93 20.89 -14.33
CA TRP A 102 -3.99 19.90 -14.19
C TRP A 102 -3.45 18.50 -13.88
N LEU A 103 -2.34 18.11 -14.51
CA LEU A 103 -1.67 16.86 -14.20
C LEU A 103 -1.23 16.81 -12.74
N PHE A 104 -0.61 17.89 -12.23
CA PHE A 104 -0.21 17.98 -10.82
C PHE A 104 -1.40 17.83 -9.87
N VAL A 105 -2.55 18.44 -10.17
CA VAL A 105 -3.78 18.29 -9.37
C VAL A 105 -4.28 16.84 -9.37
N LEU A 106 -4.28 16.16 -10.51
CA LEU A 106 -4.67 14.74 -10.58
C LEU A 106 -3.73 13.86 -9.76
N PHE A 107 -2.43 14.11 -9.83
CA PHE A 107 -1.45 13.37 -9.03
C PHE A 107 -1.54 13.73 -7.53
N ALA A 108 -1.88 14.97 -7.18
CA ALA A 108 -2.16 15.33 -5.78
C ALA A 108 -3.39 14.56 -5.26
N PHE A 109 -4.46 14.47 -6.04
CA PHE A 109 -5.63 13.67 -5.69
C PHE A 109 -5.29 12.17 -5.57
N ASN A 110 -4.50 11.63 -6.50
CA ASN A 110 -3.97 10.26 -6.39
C ASN A 110 -3.19 10.06 -5.07
N ARG A 111 -2.33 11.00 -4.66
CA ARG A 111 -1.56 10.90 -3.40
C ARG A 111 -2.44 10.94 -2.16
N LEU A 112 -3.51 11.74 -2.17
CA LEU A 112 -4.51 11.76 -1.09
C LEU A 112 -5.24 10.41 -0.98
N LEU A 113 -5.67 9.84 -2.12
CA LEU A 113 -6.32 8.52 -2.15
C LEU A 113 -5.36 7.42 -1.67
N SER A 114 -4.11 7.45 -2.13
CA SER A 114 -3.07 6.50 -1.72
C SER A 114 -2.79 6.58 -0.23
N GLY A 115 -2.64 7.79 0.33
CA GLY A 115 -2.44 7.98 1.76
C GLY A 115 -3.65 7.54 2.60
N ALA A 116 -4.86 7.80 2.09
CA ALA A 116 -6.09 7.35 2.75
C ALA A 116 -6.24 5.82 2.71
N ALA A 117 -5.87 5.17 1.60
CA ALA A 117 -5.85 3.72 1.49
C ALA A 117 -4.89 3.09 2.50
N GLU A 118 -3.67 3.63 2.58
CA GLU A 118 -2.63 3.14 3.50
C GLU A 118 -3.08 3.28 4.95
N ALA A 119 -3.55 4.47 5.37
CA ALA A 119 -4.03 4.72 6.72
C ALA A 119 -5.26 3.86 7.08
N ALA A 120 -6.15 3.58 6.13
CA ALA A 120 -7.33 2.75 6.36
C ALA A 120 -7.00 1.27 6.55
N VAL A 121 -5.98 0.78 5.86
CA VAL A 121 -5.56 -0.63 5.93
C VAL A 121 -4.63 -0.88 7.10
N SER A 122 -3.81 0.11 7.48
CA SER A 122 -2.80 0.02 8.54
C SER A 122 -3.40 -0.54 9.84
N GLY A 123 -2.94 -1.72 10.24
CA GLY A 123 -3.37 -2.41 11.45
C GLY A 123 -4.78 -3.02 11.41
N ALA A 124 -5.70 -2.54 10.56
CA ALA A 124 -7.07 -3.06 10.48
C ALA A 124 -7.11 -4.47 9.89
N ASP A 125 -6.25 -4.80 8.95
CA ASP A 125 -6.16 -6.09 8.30
C ASP A 125 -5.60 -7.17 9.24
N GLU A 126 -4.51 -6.87 9.95
CA GLU A 126 -3.90 -7.75 10.95
C GLU A 126 -4.86 -7.98 12.13
N ALA A 127 -5.46 -6.90 12.62
CA ALA A 127 -6.39 -6.96 13.74
C ALA A 127 -7.64 -7.79 13.39
N LEU A 128 -8.21 -7.66 12.18
CA LEU A 128 -9.35 -8.48 11.74
C LEU A 128 -8.98 -9.96 11.70
N ALA A 129 -7.80 -10.30 11.17
CA ALA A 129 -7.33 -11.66 11.07
C ALA A 129 -7.05 -12.27 12.47
N TYR A 130 -6.38 -11.51 13.34
CA TYR A 130 -6.08 -11.91 14.70
C TYR A 130 -7.35 -12.14 15.55
N ASP A 131 -8.30 -11.19 15.52
CA ASP A 131 -9.53 -11.30 16.28
C ASP A 131 -10.41 -12.46 15.77
N SER A 132 -10.34 -12.76 14.48
CA SER A 132 -11.01 -13.96 13.95
C SER A 132 -10.43 -15.26 14.52
N LEU A 133 -9.11 -15.35 14.67
CA LEU A 133 -8.45 -16.48 15.30
C LEU A 133 -8.79 -16.55 16.80
N LYS A 134 -8.73 -15.41 17.49
CA LYS A 134 -9.08 -15.32 18.92
C LYS A 134 -10.51 -15.78 19.18
N ALA A 135 -11.47 -15.35 18.36
CA ALA A 135 -12.87 -15.77 18.46
C ALA A 135 -13.06 -17.29 18.26
N ALA A 136 -12.14 -17.93 17.55
CA ALA A 136 -12.13 -19.38 17.32
C ALA A 136 -11.27 -20.17 18.34
N GLY A 137 -10.60 -19.51 19.29
CA GLY A 137 -9.65 -20.12 20.23
C GLY A 137 -8.35 -20.60 19.59
N LEU A 138 -7.96 -19.96 18.47
CA LEU A 138 -6.79 -20.30 17.65
C LEU A 138 -5.71 -19.21 17.67
N GLU A 139 -5.71 -18.35 18.67
CA GLU A 139 -4.74 -17.23 18.79
C GLU A 139 -3.28 -17.72 18.84
N GLY A 140 -3.02 -18.92 19.32
CA GLY A 140 -1.69 -19.54 19.31
C GLY A 140 -1.12 -19.81 17.91
N GLU A 141 -1.95 -19.79 16.85
CA GLU A 141 -1.51 -19.93 15.46
C GLU A 141 -1.01 -18.61 14.85
N TRP A 142 -1.20 -17.47 15.53
CA TRP A 142 -0.90 -16.13 14.97
C TRP A 142 0.53 -15.99 14.46
N GLY A 143 1.52 -16.47 15.18
CA GLY A 143 2.92 -16.43 14.75
C GLY A 143 3.17 -17.13 13.41
N LYS A 144 2.53 -18.29 13.20
CA LYS A 144 2.61 -19.04 11.93
C LYS A 144 1.89 -18.31 10.78
N VAL A 145 0.80 -17.60 11.12
CA VAL A 145 0.08 -16.79 10.13
C VAL A 145 0.94 -15.62 9.67
N LEU A 146 1.55 -14.87 10.59
CA LEU A 146 2.47 -13.78 10.28
C LEU A 146 3.66 -14.25 9.42
N GLU A 147 4.29 -15.36 9.78
CA GLU A 147 5.38 -15.96 9.01
C GLU A 147 4.94 -16.26 7.56
N ARG A 148 3.77 -16.87 7.39
CA ARG A 148 3.20 -17.17 6.07
C ARG A 148 2.91 -15.91 5.27
N VAL A 149 2.27 -14.93 5.89
CA VAL A 149 1.94 -13.64 5.26
C VAL A 149 3.21 -12.96 4.80
N GLN A 150 4.22 -12.86 5.66
CA GLN A 150 5.50 -12.23 5.32
C GLN A 150 6.18 -12.94 4.15
N ARG A 151 6.21 -14.27 4.14
CA ARG A 151 6.79 -15.06 3.04
C ARG A 151 6.06 -14.83 1.72
N VAL A 152 4.73 -14.90 1.73
CA VAL A 152 3.91 -14.71 0.52
C VAL A 152 4.02 -13.28 0.01
N THR A 153 3.98 -12.28 0.89
CA THR A 153 4.10 -10.86 0.52
C THR A 153 5.49 -10.55 -0.04
N SER A 154 6.56 -11.08 0.57
CA SER A 154 7.93 -10.89 0.06
C SER A 154 8.14 -11.50 -1.32
N LEU A 155 7.63 -12.73 -1.55
CA LEU A 155 7.68 -13.36 -2.86
C LEU A 155 6.85 -12.59 -3.89
N ALA A 156 5.62 -12.19 -3.53
CA ALA A 156 4.77 -11.39 -4.41
C ALA A 156 5.45 -10.05 -4.77
N PHE A 157 6.04 -9.37 -3.79
CA PHE A 157 6.77 -8.13 -4.00
C PHE A 157 7.96 -8.33 -4.94
N PHE A 158 8.77 -9.37 -4.73
CA PHE A 158 9.91 -9.69 -5.60
C PHE A 158 9.48 -9.86 -7.06
N PHE A 159 8.47 -10.69 -7.34
CA PHE A 159 7.97 -10.87 -8.70
C PHE A 159 7.31 -9.60 -9.26
N THR A 160 6.64 -8.83 -8.41
CA THR A 160 6.03 -7.56 -8.82
C THR A 160 7.08 -6.55 -9.28
N MET A 161 8.22 -6.46 -8.57
CA MET A 161 9.34 -5.59 -8.96
C MET A 161 9.91 -6.01 -10.31
N LEU A 162 10.21 -7.31 -10.50
CA LEU A 162 10.75 -7.83 -11.77
C LEU A 162 9.78 -7.59 -12.94
N ILE A 163 8.50 -7.94 -12.77
CA ILE A 163 7.50 -7.77 -13.83
C ILE A 163 7.28 -6.27 -14.11
N GLY A 164 7.22 -5.45 -13.07
CA GLY A 164 7.01 -4.01 -13.19
C GLY A 164 8.10 -3.32 -14.00
N ALA A 165 9.37 -3.63 -13.72
CA ALA A 165 10.51 -3.14 -14.48
C ALA A 165 10.48 -3.64 -15.93
N ALA A 166 10.28 -4.95 -16.12
CA ALA A 166 10.28 -5.59 -17.43
C ALA A 166 9.19 -5.05 -18.39
N VAL A 167 7.98 -4.81 -17.88
CA VAL A 167 6.87 -4.29 -18.72
C VAL A 167 6.97 -2.80 -18.99
N TYR A 168 7.81 -2.09 -18.24
CA TYR A 168 8.07 -0.68 -18.48
C TYR A 168 9.23 -0.44 -19.46
N ASP A 169 10.12 -1.41 -19.66
CA ASP A 169 11.28 -1.32 -20.53
C ASP A 169 10.89 -1.62 -21.97
N SER A 170 10.93 -0.61 -22.86
CA SER A 170 10.55 -0.75 -24.27
C SER A 170 11.50 -1.69 -25.04
N ASP A 171 12.78 -1.71 -24.70
CA ASP A 171 13.76 -2.58 -25.39
C ASP A 171 13.52 -4.05 -25.04
N MET A 172 13.25 -4.33 -23.76
CA MET A 172 12.90 -5.68 -23.31
C MET A 172 11.57 -6.14 -23.92
N VAL A 173 10.55 -5.30 -23.93
CA VAL A 173 9.24 -5.61 -24.53
C VAL A 173 9.39 -5.88 -26.03
N ASN A 174 10.11 -5.04 -26.76
CA ASN A 174 10.34 -5.20 -28.19
C ASN A 174 11.16 -6.49 -28.50
N THR A 175 12.14 -6.83 -27.66
CA THR A 175 12.89 -8.08 -27.78
C THR A 175 11.98 -9.31 -27.63
N ILE A 176 11.08 -9.28 -26.65
CA ILE A 176 10.10 -10.36 -26.44
C ILE A 176 9.13 -10.46 -27.62
N LEU A 177 8.62 -9.33 -28.13
CA LEU A 177 7.72 -9.29 -29.29
C LEU A 177 8.40 -9.88 -30.54
N GLN A 178 9.66 -9.50 -30.81
CA GLN A 178 10.44 -10.06 -31.91
C GLN A 178 10.64 -11.58 -31.77
N PHE A 179 10.93 -12.04 -30.54
CA PHE A 179 11.07 -13.49 -30.28
C PHE A 179 9.77 -14.25 -30.55
N LEU A 180 8.60 -13.61 -30.30
CA LEU A 180 7.27 -14.15 -30.60
C LEU A 180 6.84 -14.00 -32.07
N GLY A 181 7.72 -13.45 -32.94
CA GLY A 181 7.43 -13.22 -34.36
C GLY A 181 6.51 -12.03 -34.62
N ILE A 182 6.34 -11.11 -33.66
CA ILE A 182 5.53 -9.92 -33.79
C ILE A 182 6.43 -8.74 -34.20
N SER A 183 6.22 -8.20 -35.40
CA SER A 183 7.04 -7.12 -35.99
C SER A 183 6.65 -5.70 -35.52
N SER A 184 5.75 -5.58 -34.56
CA SER A 184 5.35 -4.26 -34.01
C SER A 184 6.44 -3.73 -33.10
N ILE A 185 6.77 -2.44 -33.26
CA ILE A 185 7.68 -1.71 -32.35
C ILE A 185 6.79 -0.91 -31.39
N VAL A 186 7.00 -1.08 -30.10
CA VAL A 186 6.28 -0.38 -29.04
C VAL A 186 7.19 0.71 -28.48
N GLU A 187 6.68 1.94 -28.43
CA GLU A 187 7.40 3.07 -27.85
C GLU A 187 7.21 3.14 -26.33
N GLN A 188 8.19 3.70 -25.62
CA GLN A 188 8.17 3.90 -24.16
C GLN A 188 6.88 4.59 -23.70
N THR A 189 6.41 5.59 -24.44
CA THR A 189 5.17 6.35 -24.15
C THR A 189 3.93 5.49 -24.05
N GLN A 190 3.88 4.35 -24.77
CA GLN A 190 2.76 3.40 -24.76
C GLN A 190 2.81 2.48 -23.54
N LEU A 191 4.00 2.28 -22.96
CA LEU A 191 4.23 1.39 -21.84
C LEU A 191 4.08 2.06 -20.46
N ILE A 192 4.12 3.41 -20.40
CA ILE A 192 4.03 4.18 -19.15
C ILE A 192 2.84 3.73 -18.27
N LYS A 193 1.69 3.43 -18.87
CA LYS A 193 0.47 3.05 -18.16
C LYS A 193 0.37 1.57 -17.83
N LEU A 194 1.25 0.71 -18.35
CA LEU A 194 1.12 -0.75 -18.19
C LEU A 194 1.35 -1.22 -16.74
N PRO A 195 2.38 -0.76 -16.01
CA PRO A 195 2.52 -1.10 -14.59
C PRO A 195 1.37 -0.60 -13.72
N ILE A 196 0.78 0.57 -14.09
CA ILE A 196 -0.39 1.12 -13.40
C ILE A 196 -1.60 0.21 -13.62
N LEU A 197 -1.81 -0.27 -14.85
CA LEU A 197 -2.89 -1.19 -15.19
C LEU A 197 -2.75 -2.51 -14.43
N LEU A 198 -1.54 -3.08 -14.34
CA LEU A 198 -1.29 -4.29 -13.55
C LEU A 198 -1.58 -4.06 -12.06
N THR A 199 -1.20 -2.90 -11.53
CA THR A 199 -1.52 -2.53 -10.13
C THR A 199 -3.03 -2.32 -9.95
N PHE A 200 -3.74 -1.80 -10.93
CA PHE A 200 -5.20 -1.69 -10.91
C PHE A 200 -5.86 -3.07 -10.79
N PHE A 201 -5.37 -4.07 -11.54
CA PHE A 201 -5.84 -5.46 -11.40
C PHE A 201 -5.54 -6.05 -10.02
N SER A 202 -4.37 -5.74 -9.43
CA SER A 202 -4.09 -6.08 -8.02
C SER A 202 -5.14 -5.46 -7.09
N GLY A 203 -5.53 -4.20 -7.32
CA GLY A 203 -6.58 -3.51 -6.57
C GLY A 203 -7.94 -4.22 -6.65
N ILE A 204 -8.31 -4.79 -7.80
CA ILE A 204 -9.53 -5.60 -7.94
C ILE A 204 -9.47 -6.84 -7.05
N VAL A 205 -8.33 -7.52 -7.00
CA VAL A 205 -8.14 -8.69 -6.13
C VAL A 205 -8.23 -8.26 -4.65
N VAL A 206 -7.58 -7.15 -4.28
CA VAL A 206 -7.64 -6.57 -2.92
C VAL A 206 -9.07 -6.27 -2.52
N PHE A 207 -9.84 -5.62 -3.38
CA PHE A 207 -11.25 -5.31 -3.15
C PHE A 207 -12.09 -6.58 -2.96
N TRP A 208 -11.87 -7.59 -3.81
CA TRP A 208 -12.58 -8.85 -3.68
C TRP A 208 -12.22 -9.59 -2.40
N MET A 209 -10.95 -9.59 -1.99
CA MET A 209 -10.53 -10.21 -0.72
C MET A 209 -11.15 -9.48 0.47
N ALA A 210 -11.21 -8.15 0.48
CA ALA A 210 -11.89 -7.36 1.52
C ALA A 210 -13.38 -7.72 1.63
N LEU A 211 -14.08 -7.91 0.50
CA LEU A 211 -15.48 -8.32 0.48
C LEU A 211 -15.68 -9.73 1.05
N ARG A 212 -14.71 -10.64 0.87
CA ARG A 212 -14.79 -12.02 1.36
C ARG A 212 -14.53 -12.15 2.86
N MET A 213 -13.84 -11.21 3.47
CA MET A 213 -13.64 -11.20 4.93
C MET A 213 -14.96 -10.99 5.66
N LYS A 214 -15.09 -11.56 6.84
CA LYS A 214 -16.22 -11.34 7.74
C LYS A 214 -15.72 -10.67 9.01
N GLU A 215 -16.50 -9.72 9.51
CA GLU A 215 -16.26 -9.10 10.81
C GLU A 215 -16.37 -10.17 11.90
N PRO A 216 -15.36 -10.34 12.77
CA PRO A 216 -15.48 -11.17 13.95
C PRO A 216 -16.50 -10.55 14.92
N PRO A 217 -17.06 -11.33 15.86
CA PRO A 217 -17.91 -10.77 16.91
C PRO A 217 -17.18 -9.64 17.64
N ALA A 218 -17.76 -8.44 17.65
CA ALA A 218 -17.19 -7.26 18.28
C ALA A 218 -17.60 -7.20 19.77
N GLU A 219 -16.72 -6.64 20.62
CA GLU A 219 -17.12 -6.15 21.93
C GLU A 219 -17.98 -4.89 21.74
N GLU A 220 -19.22 -4.90 22.26
CA GLU A 220 -20.17 -3.81 22.07
C GLU A 220 -19.78 -2.55 22.85
N GLY A 221 -20.05 -1.36 22.31
CA GLY A 221 -20.47 -0.23 23.11
C GLY A 221 -19.67 1.06 23.11
N ARG A 222 -18.75 1.35 22.16
CA ARG A 222 -18.09 2.67 22.12
C ARG A 222 -18.60 3.53 20.97
N THR A 223 -18.87 4.82 21.27
CA THR A 223 -19.18 5.80 20.22
C THR A 223 -17.91 6.26 19.50
N ILE A 224 -18.04 6.64 18.21
CA ILE A 224 -16.92 7.16 17.40
C ILE A 224 -16.23 8.33 18.13
N ARG A 225 -17.02 9.26 18.70
CA ARG A 225 -16.49 10.45 19.40
C ARG A 225 -15.66 10.08 20.63
N GLU A 226 -16.13 9.13 21.42
CA GLU A 226 -15.39 8.66 22.62
C GLU A 226 -14.10 7.96 22.23
N THR A 227 -14.14 7.09 21.22
CA THR A 227 -12.97 6.38 20.72
C THR A 227 -11.95 7.36 20.16
N LEU A 228 -12.32 8.30 19.31
CA LEU A 228 -11.45 9.35 18.78
C LEU A 228 -10.81 10.19 19.89
N THR A 229 -11.62 10.69 20.83
CA THR A 229 -11.12 11.51 21.94
C THR A 229 -10.12 10.74 22.79
N ASN A 230 -10.40 9.46 23.07
CA ASN A 230 -9.51 8.61 23.84
C ASN A 230 -8.21 8.30 23.07
N SER A 231 -8.28 8.00 21.78
CA SER A 231 -7.12 7.76 20.93
C SER A 231 -6.18 8.97 20.87
N TRP A 232 -6.72 10.17 20.64
CA TRP A 232 -5.92 11.41 20.67
C TRP A 232 -5.29 11.67 22.04
N ARG A 233 -6.02 11.41 23.12
CA ARG A 233 -5.50 11.57 24.49
C ARG A 233 -4.35 10.60 24.76
N LEU A 234 -4.51 9.32 24.38
CA LEU A 234 -3.49 8.31 24.56
C LEU A 234 -2.26 8.59 23.71
N THR A 235 -2.43 8.99 22.45
CA THR A 235 -1.33 9.38 21.57
C THR A 235 -0.57 10.59 22.14
N GLY A 236 -1.27 11.61 22.63
CA GLY A 236 -0.63 12.76 23.26
C GLY A 236 0.08 12.41 24.57
N ALA A 237 -0.44 11.45 25.34
CA ALA A 237 0.24 10.95 26.53
C ALA A 237 1.50 10.14 26.19
N ALA A 238 1.40 9.26 25.19
CA ALA A 238 2.54 8.48 24.69
C ALA A 238 3.64 9.39 24.12
N ALA A 239 3.28 10.39 23.31
CA ALA A 239 4.23 11.35 22.76
C ALA A 239 4.99 12.13 23.87
N ARG A 240 4.28 12.59 24.88
CA ARG A 240 4.91 13.26 26.04
C ARG A 240 5.83 12.33 26.82
N TRP A 241 5.42 11.06 27.01
CA TRP A 241 6.25 10.09 27.70
C TRP A 241 7.52 9.76 26.91
N ILE A 242 7.41 9.54 25.60
CA ILE A 242 8.56 9.30 24.71
C ILE A 242 9.53 10.48 24.78
N TRP A 243 9.02 11.71 24.67
CA TRP A 243 9.84 12.93 24.72
C TRP A 243 10.56 13.11 26.05
N ALA A 244 9.92 12.70 27.17
CA ALA A 244 10.49 12.80 28.52
C ALA A 244 11.43 11.63 28.85
N THR A 245 11.48 10.56 28.06
CA THR A 245 12.26 9.35 28.37
C THR A 245 13.40 9.18 27.35
N PRO A 246 14.67 9.41 27.73
CA PRO A 246 15.78 9.49 26.76
C PRO A 246 15.99 8.24 25.93
N MET A 247 15.86 7.04 26.52
CA MET A 247 16.14 5.79 25.81
C MET A 247 15.09 5.46 24.73
N PRO A 248 13.79 5.43 25.01
CA PRO A 248 12.76 5.29 23.95
C PRO A 248 12.86 6.37 22.88
N PHE A 249 13.12 7.62 23.28
CA PHE A 249 13.29 8.72 22.33
C PHE A 249 14.46 8.48 21.37
N ALA A 250 15.64 8.10 21.91
CA ALA A 250 16.82 7.82 21.09
C ALA A 250 16.61 6.64 20.13
N ILE A 251 15.96 5.55 20.60
CA ILE A 251 15.66 4.38 19.75
C ILE A 251 14.71 4.76 18.62
N ILE A 252 13.63 5.49 18.93
CA ILE A 252 12.65 5.91 17.92
C ILE A 252 13.31 6.87 16.92
N LEU A 253 14.09 7.85 17.40
CA LEU A 253 14.79 8.80 16.54
C LEU A 253 15.78 8.09 15.60
N ALA A 254 16.55 7.13 16.11
CA ALA A 254 17.48 6.35 15.30
C ALA A 254 16.74 5.50 14.26
N ALA A 255 15.64 4.83 14.64
CA ALA A 255 14.82 4.05 13.74
C ALA A 255 14.20 4.93 12.63
N MET A 256 13.67 6.11 12.99
CA MET A 256 13.13 7.07 12.03
C MET A 256 14.20 7.59 11.07
N ALA A 257 15.41 7.88 11.57
CA ALA A 257 16.51 8.35 10.73
C ALA A 257 16.92 7.28 9.71
N ILE A 258 17.08 6.02 10.15
CA ILE A 258 17.41 4.89 9.26
C ILE A 258 16.31 4.66 8.24
N ASP A 259 15.04 4.59 8.66
CA ASP A 259 13.89 4.40 7.76
C ASP A 259 13.80 5.54 6.73
N SER A 260 14.01 6.80 7.16
CA SER A 260 13.98 7.96 6.26
C SER A 260 15.05 7.88 5.18
N VAL A 261 16.28 7.49 5.52
CA VAL A 261 17.37 7.35 4.54
C VAL A 261 17.07 6.22 3.55
N VAL A 262 16.67 5.05 4.04
CA VAL A 262 16.34 3.90 3.19
C VAL A 262 15.15 4.22 2.28
N ARG A 263 14.11 4.80 2.82
CA ARG A 263 12.90 5.17 2.07
C ARG A 263 13.20 6.22 1.00
N GLN A 264 14.00 7.25 1.34
CA GLN A 264 14.39 8.27 0.38
C GLN A 264 15.24 7.70 -0.75
N PHE A 265 16.18 6.80 -0.43
CA PHE A 265 16.97 6.11 -1.43
C PHE A 265 16.08 5.28 -2.37
N LEU A 266 15.20 4.43 -1.83
CA LEU A 266 14.29 3.61 -2.64
C LEU A 266 13.32 4.46 -3.48
N THR A 267 12.88 5.59 -2.96
CA THR A 267 11.97 6.50 -3.68
C THR A 267 12.63 7.13 -4.91
N LEU A 268 13.91 7.45 -4.84
CA LEU A 268 14.67 8.09 -5.93
C LEU A 268 15.52 7.10 -6.73
N ALA A 269 15.54 5.82 -6.36
CA ALA A 269 16.44 4.84 -6.96
C ALA A 269 16.26 4.75 -8.48
N SER A 270 15.03 4.71 -8.98
CA SER A 270 14.77 4.60 -10.42
C SER A 270 15.32 5.80 -11.22
N GLU A 271 15.23 7.00 -10.66
CA GLU A 271 15.81 8.19 -11.29
C GLU A 271 17.35 8.15 -11.26
N TYR A 272 17.93 7.75 -10.14
CA TYR A 272 19.38 7.59 -10.03
C TYR A 272 19.92 6.56 -11.02
N TRP A 273 19.25 5.41 -11.16
CA TRP A 273 19.64 4.38 -12.11
C TRP A 273 19.49 4.82 -13.57
N SER A 274 18.50 5.64 -13.88
CA SER A 274 18.36 6.28 -15.19
C SER A 274 19.54 7.22 -15.51
N VAL A 275 19.99 8.01 -14.55
CA VAL A 275 21.13 8.92 -14.71
C VAL A 275 22.45 8.18 -15.00
N ILE A 276 22.64 6.99 -14.43
CA ILE A 276 23.83 6.14 -14.69
C ILE A 276 23.61 5.15 -15.85
N GLU A 277 22.55 5.34 -16.63
CA GLU A 277 22.25 4.58 -17.85
C GLU A 277 22.10 3.06 -17.65
N LEU A 278 21.61 2.61 -16.48
CA LEU A 278 21.26 1.21 -16.28
C LEU A 278 20.02 0.84 -17.11
N PRO A 279 19.95 -0.38 -17.69
CA PRO A 279 18.73 -0.85 -18.34
C PRO A 279 17.56 -0.88 -17.38
N ILE A 280 16.38 -0.38 -17.80
CA ILE A 280 15.19 -0.27 -16.94
C ILE A 280 14.77 -1.63 -16.39
N ALA A 281 14.89 -2.69 -17.18
CA ALA A 281 14.60 -4.07 -16.76
C ALA A 281 15.46 -4.55 -15.58
N SER A 282 16.54 -3.85 -15.23
CA SER A 282 17.42 -4.18 -14.10
C SER A 282 17.07 -3.43 -12.80
N TYR A 283 16.07 -2.55 -12.80
CA TYR A 283 15.60 -1.75 -11.63
C TYR A 283 14.82 -2.62 -10.58
#